data_f1f6a9dcb57d3ef35bf4a1caf551f86a
#
_entry.id   f1f6a9dcb57d3ef35bf4a1caf551f86a
#
_cell.length_a   1.000
_cell.length_b   1.000
_cell.length_c   1.000
_cell.angle_alpha   90.00
_cell.angle_beta   90.00
_cell.angle_gamma   90.00
#
_symmetry.space_group_name_H-M   'P 1'
#
loop_
_entity.id
_entity.type
_entity.pdbx_description
1 polymer ?
#
loop_
_entity_poly.entity_id
_entity_poly.type
_entity_poly.pdbx_seq_one_letter_code
_entity_poly.pdbx_strand_id
1 'polypeptide(L)'
;MANLFKVRIPNNKGPKEEHEVWVSDRASITLYEFEVKLGAFAIGRHPRDISTRISPEGIHVFALVRGQQILAINEETKLKFGDSVWYAMSGDYADQIANVFNDTTLDRRAIDDFYGDWMLSPSVKLKDVPFFTDRMKFESLEDTLNTKNMWEQTVAEYIKDSLKMAPVAGDTVAINEKWLLVIKEVDDQGRLRTIGLKQLEGPAVA
;
A
#
# COMPACT_ATOMS: atom_id res chain seq x y z
N MET A 1 -4.82 -31.51 -33.79
CA MET A 1 -3.73 -30.92 -33.01
C MET A 1 -4.33 -29.85 -32.12
N ALA A 2 -4.54 -30.16 -30.86
CA ALA A 2 -5.14 -29.24 -29.90
C ALA A 2 -4.03 -28.48 -29.19
N ASN A 3 -3.92 -27.16 -29.42
CA ASN A 3 -3.06 -26.28 -28.66
C ASN A 3 -3.67 -26.11 -27.26
N LEU A 4 -3.08 -26.81 -26.30
CA LEU A 4 -3.37 -26.55 -24.90
C LEU A 4 -2.83 -25.15 -24.54
N PHE A 5 -3.71 -24.19 -24.39
CA PHE A 5 -3.40 -22.94 -23.70
C PHE A 5 -3.06 -23.29 -22.25
N LYS A 6 -1.79 -23.27 -21.90
CA LYS A 6 -1.36 -23.22 -20.51
C LYS A 6 -1.76 -21.87 -19.95
N VAL A 7 -2.95 -21.80 -19.37
CA VAL A 7 -3.30 -20.71 -18.46
C VAL A 7 -2.37 -20.86 -17.26
N ARG A 8 -1.32 -20.06 -17.19
CA ARG A 8 -0.55 -19.91 -15.95
C ARG A 8 -1.49 -19.25 -14.95
N ILE A 9 -1.95 -20.00 -13.97
CA ILE A 9 -2.54 -19.43 -12.76
C ILE A 9 -1.41 -18.58 -12.14
N PRO A 10 -1.62 -17.26 -11.93
CA PRO A 10 -0.57 -16.43 -11.32
C PRO A 10 -0.23 -17.03 -9.97
N ASN A 11 0.98 -17.53 -9.85
CA ASN A 11 1.50 -17.97 -8.55
C ASN A 11 1.80 -16.67 -7.79
N ASN A 12 0.97 -16.33 -6.82
CA ASN A 12 1.03 -15.08 -6.03
C ASN A 12 2.35 -14.89 -5.24
N LYS A 13 3.35 -15.70 -5.48
CA LYS A 13 4.64 -15.71 -4.77
C LYS A 13 5.83 -15.25 -5.61
N GLY A 14 5.63 -14.96 -6.88
CA GLY A 14 6.67 -14.48 -7.79
C GLY A 14 6.69 -12.96 -7.97
N PRO A 15 7.59 -12.44 -8.80
CA PRO A 15 7.54 -11.05 -9.23
C PRO A 15 6.21 -10.77 -9.95
N LYS A 16 5.73 -9.52 -9.85
CA LYS A 16 4.50 -9.08 -10.51
C LYS A 16 4.69 -8.98 -12.01
N GLU A 17 5.81 -8.42 -12.44
CA GLU A 17 6.23 -8.31 -13.84
C GLU A 17 7.72 -8.60 -13.99
N GLU A 18 8.12 -8.98 -15.20
CA GLU A 18 9.47 -9.36 -15.56
C GLU A 18 9.81 -8.85 -16.97
N HIS A 19 10.89 -8.07 -17.08
CA HIS A 19 11.38 -7.53 -18.36
C HIS A 19 12.87 -7.79 -18.53
N GLU A 20 13.20 -8.58 -19.53
CA GLU A 20 14.59 -8.83 -19.88
C GLU A 20 15.21 -7.57 -20.51
N VAL A 21 16.30 -7.05 -19.90
CA VAL A 21 16.91 -5.79 -20.33
C VAL A 21 18.19 -6.01 -21.10
N TRP A 22 18.97 -6.99 -20.69
CA TRP A 22 20.26 -7.28 -21.30
C TRP A 22 20.64 -8.74 -21.17
N VAL A 23 21.06 -9.33 -22.28
CA VAL A 23 21.51 -10.71 -22.36
C VAL A 23 22.87 -10.73 -23.05
N SER A 24 23.84 -11.39 -22.45
CA SER A 24 25.11 -11.73 -23.07
C SER A 24 25.43 -13.19 -22.83
N ASP A 25 26.46 -13.70 -23.50
CA ASP A 25 26.94 -15.09 -23.31
C ASP A 25 27.38 -15.39 -21.86
N ARG A 26 27.51 -14.36 -21.01
CA ARG A 26 28.02 -14.47 -19.64
C ARG A 26 27.07 -14.01 -18.55
N ALA A 27 26.07 -13.20 -18.87
CA ALA A 27 25.12 -12.68 -17.89
C ALA A 27 23.81 -12.22 -18.55
N SER A 28 22.71 -12.40 -17.85
CA SER A 28 21.43 -11.76 -18.18
C SER A 28 21.02 -10.87 -17.02
N ILE A 29 20.55 -9.66 -17.32
CA ILE A 29 19.97 -8.74 -16.36
C ILE A 29 18.52 -8.55 -16.75
N THR A 30 17.65 -8.84 -15.81
CA THR A 30 16.21 -8.71 -15.95
C THR A 30 15.70 -7.72 -14.92
N LEU A 31 14.77 -6.88 -15.30
CA LEU A 31 14.02 -6.03 -14.38
C LEU A 31 12.82 -6.80 -13.85
N TYR A 32 12.74 -6.91 -12.55
CA TYR A 32 11.64 -7.56 -11.85
C TYR A 32 10.86 -6.55 -11.03
N GLU A 33 9.56 -6.52 -11.20
CA GLU A 33 8.65 -5.74 -10.35
C GLU A 33 8.15 -6.58 -9.18
N PHE A 34 8.28 -6.05 -7.98
CA PHE A 34 7.72 -6.62 -6.75
C PHE A 34 6.80 -5.63 -6.08
N GLU A 35 5.58 -6.05 -5.82
CA GLU A 35 4.64 -5.27 -5.05
C GLU A 35 4.74 -5.63 -3.57
N VAL A 36 4.89 -4.61 -2.72
CA VAL A 36 4.94 -4.77 -1.27
C VAL A 36 3.56 -5.18 -0.76
N LYS A 37 3.42 -6.44 -0.36
CA LYS A 37 2.16 -6.97 0.19
C LYS A 37 2.00 -6.58 1.66
N LEU A 38 0.75 -6.55 2.12
CA LEU A 38 0.45 -6.33 3.53
C LEU A 38 1.16 -7.39 4.39
N GLY A 39 1.84 -6.95 5.46
CA GLY A 39 2.63 -7.81 6.32
C GLY A 39 3.99 -8.23 5.78
N ALA A 40 4.33 -7.79 4.56
CA ALA A 40 5.64 -8.09 3.98
C ALA A 40 6.79 -7.59 4.88
N PHE A 41 7.86 -8.40 4.95
CA PHE A 41 9.07 -8.01 5.67
C PHE A 41 9.67 -6.69 5.13
N ALA A 42 9.41 -6.36 3.86
CA ALA A 42 9.88 -5.14 3.21
C ALA A 42 9.30 -3.85 3.81
N ILE A 43 8.12 -3.88 4.44
CA ILE A 43 7.47 -2.69 5.00
C ILE A 43 8.38 -2.00 6.02
N GLY A 44 8.51 -0.66 5.89
CA GLY A 44 9.31 0.18 6.76
C GLY A 44 10.82 0.09 6.52
N ARG A 45 11.29 -0.75 5.58
CA ARG A 45 12.70 -0.91 5.23
C ARG A 45 13.06 -0.06 4.02
N HIS A 46 14.33 0.29 3.91
CA HIS A 46 14.85 0.93 2.72
C HIS A 46 15.02 -0.12 1.60
N PRO A 47 14.64 0.16 0.34
CA PRO A 47 14.73 -0.81 -0.75
C PRO A 47 16.16 -1.32 -1.00
N ARG A 48 17.19 -0.49 -0.79
CA ARG A 48 18.60 -0.90 -0.90
C ARG A 48 19.04 -1.84 0.21
N ASP A 49 18.50 -1.73 1.41
CA ASP A 49 18.85 -2.63 2.52
C ASP A 49 18.42 -4.06 2.21
N ILE A 50 17.30 -4.21 1.50
CA ILE A 50 16.81 -5.51 1.06
C ILE A 50 17.78 -6.12 0.03
N SER A 51 18.15 -5.37 -1.01
CA SER A 51 19.09 -5.85 -2.04
C SER A 51 20.45 -6.15 -1.46
N THR A 52 21.00 -5.28 -0.62
CA THR A 52 22.31 -5.44 0.03
C THR A 52 22.36 -6.67 0.93
N ARG A 53 21.24 -6.98 1.60
CA ARG A 53 21.17 -8.15 2.48
C ARG A 53 21.21 -9.48 1.72
N ILE A 54 20.67 -9.51 0.50
CA ILE A 54 20.60 -10.73 -0.32
C ILE A 54 21.84 -10.85 -1.19
N SER A 55 22.16 -9.82 -1.96
CA SER A 55 23.37 -9.76 -2.79
C SER A 55 23.74 -8.30 -3.09
N PRO A 56 24.77 -7.73 -2.43
CA PRO A 56 25.12 -6.33 -2.60
C PRO A 56 25.59 -5.97 -4.02
N GLU A 57 26.16 -6.93 -4.73
CA GLU A 57 26.72 -6.72 -6.08
C GLU A 57 25.80 -7.24 -7.19
N GLY A 58 24.87 -8.12 -6.85
CA GLY A 58 24.02 -8.80 -7.84
C GLY A 58 22.62 -8.24 -7.99
N ILE A 59 22.19 -7.34 -7.10
CA ILE A 59 20.83 -6.80 -7.06
C ILE A 59 20.88 -5.29 -6.93
N HIS A 60 20.32 -4.59 -7.92
CA HIS A 60 20.29 -3.14 -7.93
C HIS A 60 18.86 -2.62 -7.94
N VAL A 61 18.55 -1.68 -7.04
CA VAL A 61 17.26 -0.99 -7.06
C VAL A 61 17.22 -0.07 -8.26
N PHE A 62 16.24 -0.26 -9.14
CA PHE A 62 16.06 0.52 -10.35
C PHE A 62 15.04 1.64 -10.16
N ALA A 63 13.86 1.34 -9.62
CA ALA A 63 12.80 2.31 -9.40
C ALA A 63 11.93 1.93 -8.21
N LEU A 64 11.31 2.94 -7.60
CA LEU A 64 10.25 2.80 -6.61
C LEU A 64 9.03 3.56 -7.13
N VAL A 65 7.91 2.87 -7.24
CA VAL A 65 6.64 3.45 -7.67
C VAL A 65 5.65 3.37 -6.52
N ARG A 66 5.06 4.49 -6.17
CA ARG A 66 3.97 4.58 -5.19
C ARG A 66 2.76 5.17 -5.86
N GLY A 67 1.70 4.37 -5.98
CA GLY A 67 0.58 4.70 -6.82
C GLY A 67 1.03 4.86 -8.27
N GLN A 68 0.81 6.05 -8.84
CA GLN A 68 1.22 6.34 -10.22
C GLN A 68 2.49 7.20 -10.31
N GLN A 69 3.22 7.37 -9.22
CA GLN A 69 4.38 8.25 -9.15
C GLN A 69 5.66 7.47 -8.93
N ILE A 70 6.67 7.78 -9.74
CA ILE A 70 8.04 7.31 -9.51
C ILE A 70 8.64 8.20 -8.41
N LEU A 71 9.08 7.57 -7.32
CA LEU A 71 9.67 8.25 -6.19
C LEU A 71 11.20 8.25 -6.27
N ALA A 72 11.81 9.37 -5.91
CA ALA A 72 13.25 9.41 -5.68
C ALA A 72 13.62 8.57 -4.44
N ILE A 73 14.62 7.70 -4.60
CA ILE A 73 15.12 6.87 -3.53
C ILE A 73 16.25 7.61 -2.83
N ASN A 74 15.99 8.10 -1.63
CA ASN A 74 16.95 8.78 -0.76
C ASN A 74 17.13 8.00 0.56
N GLU A 75 18.03 8.43 1.44
CA GLU A 75 18.36 7.75 2.69
C GLU A 75 17.16 7.53 3.65
N GLU A 76 16.15 8.38 3.56
CA GLU A 76 14.94 8.30 4.40
C GLU A 76 13.83 7.47 3.76
N THR A 77 14.02 6.99 2.53
CA THR A 77 13.01 6.23 1.80
C THR A 77 12.67 4.94 2.53
N LYS A 78 11.40 4.78 2.88
CA LYS A 78 10.86 3.56 3.48
C LYS A 78 9.73 3.02 2.64
N LEU A 79 9.76 1.72 2.43
CA LEU A 79 8.72 1.00 1.70
C LEU A 79 7.43 0.96 2.50
N LYS A 80 6.32 1.13 1.79
CA LYS A 80 4.96 1.02 2.32
C LYS A 80 4.23 -0.11 1.60
N PHE A 81 3.16 -0.58 2.22
CA PHE A 81 2.23 -1.48 1.56
C PHE A 81 1.73 -0.85 0.25
N GLY A 82 1.65 -1.66 -0.82
CA GLY A 82 1.22 -1.21 -2.14
C GLY A 82 2.29 -0.51 -2.98
N ASP A 83 3.50 -0.30 -2.46
CA ASP A 83 4.62 0.16 -3.27
C ASP A 83 5.02 -0.92 -4.28
N SER A 84 5.37 -0.50 -5.49
CA SER A 84 6.04 -1.35 -6.49
C SER A 84 7.51 -0.99 -6.56
N VAL A 85 8.38 -1.98 -6.36
CA VAL A 85 9.83 -1.81 -6.45
C VAL A 85 10.38 -2.61 -7.62
N TRP A 86 11.16 -1.95 -8.43
CA TRP A 86 11.85 -2.55 -9.56
C TRP A 86 13.31 -2.82 -9.20
N TYR A 87 13.73 -4.08 -9.38
CA TYR A 87 15.11 -4.49 -9.19
C TYR A 87 15.68 -5.00 -10.51
N ALA A 88 16.90 -4.56 -10.82
CA ALA A 88 17.73 -5.13 -11.88
C ALA A 88 18.60 -6.23 -11.26
N MET A 89 18.44 -7.48 -11.73
CA MET A 89 19.17 -8.62 -11.18
C MET A 89 19.12 -9.85 -12.09
N SER A 90 19.94 -10.88 -11.76
CA SER A 90 19.77 -12.22 -12.32
C SER A 90 18.52 -12.90 -11.75
N GLY A 91 17.90 -13.77 -12.55
CA GLY A 91 16.71 -14.56 -12.17
C GLY A 91 16.91 -15.39 -10.91
N ASP A 92 18.13 -15.77 -10.60
CA ASP A 92 18.48 -16.60 -9.42
C ASP A 92 18.07 -15.96 -8.08
N TYR A 93 17.93 -14.62 -8.04
CA TYR A 93 17.55 -13.88 -6.83
C TYR A 93 16.04 -13.59 -6.75
N ALA A 94 15.29 -13.82 -7.83
CA ALA A 94 13.88 -13.41 -7.91
C ALA A 94 13.02 -13.99 -6.78
N ASP A 95 13.17 -15.28 -6.49
CA ASP A 95 12.41 -15.93 -5.41
C ASP A 95 12.80 -15.43 -4.01
N GLN A 96 14.07 -15.10 -3.79
CA GLN A 96 14.54 -14.58 -2.51
C GLN A 96 13.98 -13.19 -2.24
N ILE A 97 13.98 -12.33 -3.26
CA ILE A 97 13.36 -11.00 -3.18
C ILE A 97 11.85 -11.15 -3.01
N ALA A 98 11.18 -12.00 -3.81
CA ALA A 98 9.74 -12.22 -3.73
C ALA A 98 9.29 -12.61 -2.31
N ASN A 99 10.05 -13.44 -1.61
CA ASN A 99 9.74 -13.83 -0.23
C ASN A 99 9.75 -12.67 0.76
N VAL A 100 10.54 -11.62 0.50
CA VAL A 100 10.63 -10.42 1.35
C VAL A 100 9.45 -9.49 1.11
N PHE A 101 8.91 -9.49 -0.11
CA PHE A 101 7.79 -8.63 -0.54
C PHE A 101 6.42 -9.27 -0.35
N ASN A 102 6.39 -10.61 -0.25
CA ASN A 102 5.17 -11.35 0.03
C ASN A 102 5.09 -11.66 1.51
N ASP A 103 3.89 -11.58 2.08
CA ASP A 103 3.64 -12.16 3.37
C ASP A 103 3.03 -13.55 3.22
N THR A 104 3.63 -14.50 3.90
CA THR A 104 3.14 -15.88 3.98
C THR A 104 2.43 -16.18 5.31
N THR A 105 2.39 -15.21 6.23
CA THR A 105 2.02 -15.45 7.63
C THR A 105 0.76 -14.70 8.09
N LEU A 106 0.28 -13.69 7.34
CA LEU A 106 -0.93 -12.98 7.73
C LEU A 106 -2.16 -13.86 7.55
N ASP A 107 -2.76 -14.23 8.68
CA ASP A 107 -4.09 -14.77 8.67
C ASP A 107 -5.11 -13.64 8.35
N ARG A 108 -6.35 -14.04 8.10
CA ARG A 108 -7.43 -13.11 7.77
C ARG A 108 -7.66 -12.06 8.88
N ARG A 109 -7.37 -12.39 10.13
CA ARG A 109 -7.54 -11.48 11.27
C ARG A 109 -6.56 -10.32 11.22
N ALA A 110 -5.29 -10.58 10.89
CA ALA A 110 -4.31 -9.51 10.76
C ALA A 110 -4.63 -8.54 9.61
N ILE A 111 -5.27 -9.02 8.54
CA ILE A 111 -5.77 -8.17 7.45
C ILE A 111 -6.95 -7.33 7.93
N ASP A 112 -7.91 -7.93 8.63
CA ASP A 112 -9.07 -7.25 9.17
C ASP A 112 -8.63 -6.23 10.25
N ASP A 113 -7.68 -6.58 11.11
CA ASP A 113 -7.09 -5.67 12.11
C ASP A 113 -6.37 -4.47 11.46
N PHE A 114 -5.75 -4.66 10.29
CA PHE A 114 -5.09 -3.57 9.59
C PHE A 114 -6.08 -2.59 8.97
N TYR A 115 -7.08 -3.10 8.24
CA TYR A 115 -8.08 -2.27 7.54
C TYR A 115 -9.22 -1.82 8.47
N GLY A 116 -9.42 -2.47 9.60
CA GLY A 116 -10.54 -2.25 10.50
C GLY A 116 -11.78 -3.07 10.12
N ASP A 117 -12.75 -3.06 11.01
CA ASP A 117 -13.93 -3.93 10.95
C ASP A 117 -14.97 -3.49 9.91
N TRP A 118 -14.88 -2.25 9.42
CA TRP A 118 -15.88 -1.70 8.52
C TRP A 118 -15.26 -1.24 7.21
N MET A 119 -16.00 -1.49 6.12
CA MET A 119 -15.63 -1.06 4.78
C MET A 119 -16.56 0.04 4.31
N LEU A 120 -15.99 1.14 3.83
CA LEU A 120 -16.71 2.30 3.34
C LEU A 120 -16.56 2.42 1.82
N SER A 121 -17.66 2.86 1.17
CA SER A 121 -17.57 3.36 -0.20
C SER A 121 -16.93 4.74 -0.22
N PRO A 122 -16.07 5.04 -1.20
CA PRO A 122 -15.48 6.38 -1.36
C PRO A 122 -16.50 7.51 -1.51
N SER A 123 -17.71 7.20 -2.01
CA SER A 123 -18.77 8.16 -2.25
C SER A 123 -19.64 8.48 -1.03
N VAL A 124 -19.47 7.75 0.07
CA VAL A 124 -20.21 8.03 1.31
C VAL A 124 -19.75 9.35 1.91
N LYS A 125 -20.64 10.21 2.33
CA LYS A 125 -20.31 11.43 3.06
C LYS A 125 -19.90 11.11 4.49
N LEU A 126 -18.95 11.86 5.03
CA LEU A 126 -18.49 11.64 6.41
C LEU A 126 -19.64 11.71 7.41
N LYS A 127 -20.59 12.63 7.24
CA LYS A 127 -21.78 12.74 8.10
C LYS A 127 -22.69 11.51 8.09
N ASP A 128 -22.65 10.73 7.01
CA ASP A 128 -23.53 9.56 6.83
C ASP A 128 -22.88 8.27 7.36
N VAL A 129 -21.65 8.35 7.87
CA VAL A 129 -20.97 7.22 8.50
C VAL A 129 -21.54 7.03 9.91
N PRO A 130 -22.19 5.89 10.21
CA PRO A 130 -22.97 5.72 11.44
C PRO A 130 -22.23 6.00 12.75
N PHE A 131 -20.90 5.76 12.74
CA PHE A 131 -20.06 5.90 13.92
C PHE A 131 -19.67 7.33 14.24
N PHE A 132 -19.91 8.27 13.32
CA PHE A 132 -19.57 9.67 13.50
C PHE A 132 -20.74 10.51 14.02
N THR A 133 -21.99 10.01 13.87
CA THR A 133 -23.19 10.78 14.18
C THR A 133 -23.50 10.87 15.67
N ASP A 134 -23.10 9.91 16.50
CA ASP A 134 -23.58 9.83 17.89
C ASP A 134 -22.66 10.42 18.97
N ARG A 135 -21.42 10.79 18.65
CA ARG A 135 -20.44 11.19 19.68
C ARG A 135 -19.57 12.41 19.37
N MET A 136 -19.79 13.09 18.25
CA MET A 136 -19.06 14.31 17.93
C MET A 136 -19.83 15.56 18.30
N LYS A 137 -20.16 15.71 19.55
CA LYS A 137 -20.37 17.05 20.12
C LYS A 137 -18.98 17.67 20.25
N PHE A 138 -18.59 18.41 19.21
CA PHE A 138 -17.37 19.19 19.25
C PHE A 138 -17.51 20.29 20.30
N GLU A 139 -16.69 20.25 21.30
CA GLU A 139 -16.70 21.17 22.45
C GLU A 139 -15.94 22.48 22.20
N SER A 140 -15.63 22.87 20.98
CA SER A 140 -15.05 24.21 20.76
C SER A 140 -15.64 24.92 19.56
N LEU A 141 -16.11 26.11 19.83
CA LEU A 141 -16.83 27.02 18.90
C LEU A 141 -15.93 27.64 17.81
N GLU A 142 -14.60 27.50 17.87
CA GLU A 142 -13.70 28.12 16.90
C GLU A 142 -13.45 27.26 15.64
N ASP A 143 -13.69 25.96 15.70
CA ASP A 143 -13.52 25.04 14.56
C ASP A 143 -14.77 24.84 13.70
N THR A 144 -15.87 25.54 14.01
CA THR A 144 -17.20 25.18 13.48
C THR A 144 -17.36 25.35 11.96
N LEU A 145 -16.64 26.28 11.34
CA LEU A 145 -16.75 26.52 9.90
C LEU A 145 -15.96 25.51 9.05
N ASN A 146 -14.76 25.17 9.46
CA ASN A 146 -13.95 24.15 8.78
C ASN A 146 -14.55 22.74 8.99
N THR A 147 -15.04 22.49 10.19
CA THR A 147 -15.66 21.21 10.57
C THR A 147 -16.96 20.96 9.79
N LYS A 148 -17.78 21.99 9.60
CA LYS A 148 -19.05 21.86 8.85
C LYS A 148 -18.81 21.51 7.37
N ASN A 149 -17.77 22.06 6.75
CA ASN A 149 -17.38 21.72 5.38
C ASN A 149 -16.85 20.29 5.27
N MET A 150 -16.08 19.83 6.25
CA MET A 150 -15.51 18.50 6.28
C MET A 150 -16.61 17.41 6.28
N TRP A 151 -17.66 17.59 7.07
CA TRP A 151 -18.74 16.60 7.19
C TRP A 151 -19.59 16.43 5.91
N GLU A 152 -19.65 17.46 5.07
CA GLU A 152 -20.34 17.38 3.78
C GLU A 152 -19.48 16.73 2.69
N GLN A 153 -18.18 16.59 2.91
CA GLN A 153 -17.29 15.91 1.99
C GLN A 153 -17.57 14.40 1.94
N THR A 154 -17.33 13.81 0.79
CA THR A 154 -17.21 12.35 0.68
C THR A 154 -15.92 11.85 1.33
N VAL A 155 -15.89 10.60 1.70
CA VAL A 155 -14.68 9.96 2.22
C VAL A 155 -13.52 10.11 1.23
N ALA A 156 -13.79 10.03 -0.08
CA ALA A 156 -12.78 10.21 -1.11
C ALA A 156 -12.23 11.64 -1.18
N GLU A 157 -13.08 12.65 -1.06
CA GLU A 157 -12.65 14.06 -1.05
C GLU A 157 -11.80 14.34 0.18
N TYR A 158 -12.25 13.90 1.35
CA TYR A 158 -11.51 14.07 2.60
C TYR A 158 -10.12 13.41 2.55
N ILE A 159 -10.02 12.18 2.03
CA ILE A 159 -8.74 11.50 1.87
C ILE A 159 -7.82 12.28 0.91
N LYS A 160 -8.34 12.74 -0.24
CA LYS A 160 -7.55 13.50 -1.21
C LYS A 160 -7.04 14.83 -0.66
N ASP A 161 -7.87 15.53 0.11
CA ASP A 161 -7.51 16.81 0.72
C ASP A 161 -6.46 16.62 1.84
N SER A 162 -6.52 15.48 2.54
CA SER A 162 -5.58 15.16 3.63
C SER A 162 -4.23 14.64 3.15
N LEU A 163 -4.21 13.95 1.99
CA LEU A 163 -2.99 13.41 1.40
C LEU A 163 -2.39 14.41 0.41
N LYS A 164 -1.11 14.74 0.57
CA LYS A 164 -0.37 15.62 -0.37
C LYS A 164 0.01 14.93 -1.67
N MET A 165 -0.22 13.63 -1.78
CA MET A 165 0.17 12.77 -2.89
C MET A 165 -1.03 11.93 -3.34
N ALA A 166 -0.90 11.33 -4.52
CA ALA A 166 -1.91 10.37 -4.99
C ALA A 166 -2.11 9.23 -3.98
N PRO A 167 -3.36 8.90 -3.62
CA PRO A 167 -3.66 7.86 -2.64
C PRO A 167 -3.25 6.49 -3.16
N VAL A 168 -2.70 5.66 -2.29
CA VAL A 168 -2.36 4.27 -2.58
C VAL A 168 -2.90 3.34 -1.50
N ALA A 169 -3.05 2.06 -1.84
CA ALA A 169 -3.48 1.07 -0.88
C ALA A 169 -2.50 1.03 0.32
N GLY A 170 -3.04 0.99 1.53
CA GLY A 170 -2.28 1.04 2.77
C GLY A 170 -2.02 2.45 3.31
N ASP A 171 -2.28 3.51 2.55
CA ASP A 171 -2.25 4.86 3.12
C ASP A 171 -3.36 5.03 4.17
N THR A 172 -3.04 5.83 5.18
CA THR A 172 -3.94 6.07 6.31
C THR A 172 -4.20 7.56 6.48
N VAL A 173 -5.44 7.89 6.83
CA VAL A 173 -5.86 9.26 7.14
C VAL A 173 -6.65 9.25 8.44
N ALA A 174 -6.16 9.96 9.45
CA ALA A 174 -6.88 10.11 10.70
C ALA A 174 -8.05 11.07 10.51
N ILE A 175 -9.23 10.69 10.99
CA ILE A 175 -10.38 11.60 11.10
C ILE A 175 -10.28 12.35 12.42
N ASN A 176 -9.90 11.63 13.47
CA ASN A 176 -9.65 12.16 14.80
C ASN A 176 -8.80 11.15 15.59
N GLU A 177 -8.65 11.37 16.90
CA GLU A 177 -7.87 10.47 17.77
C GLU A 177 -8.44 9.04 17.91
N LYS A 178 -9.68 8.81 17.44
CA LYS A 178 -10.37 7.51 17.61
C LYS A 178 -10.57 6.76 16.31
N TRP A 179 -10.53 7.44 15.16
CA TRP A 179 -10.90 6.85 13.89
C TRP A 179 -9.85 7.10 12.81
N LEU A 180 -9.49 6.03 12.10
CA LEU A 180 -8.53 6.00 11.03
C LEU A 180 -9.19 5.44 9.77
N LEU A 181 -9.07 6.16 8.67
CA LEU A 181 -9.37 5.64 7.33
C LEU A 181 -8.13 4.95 6.79
N VAL A 182 -8.29 3.74 6.27
CA VAL A 182 -7.21 2.96 5.65
C VAL A 182 -7.61 2.64 4.23
N ILE A 183 -6.83 3.08 3.26
CA ILE A 183 -7.11 2.81 1.85
C ILE A 183 -6.86 1.34 1.56
N LYS A 184 -7.90 0.61 1.17
CA LYS A 184 -7.80 -0.83 0.88
C LYS A 184 -7.54 -1.08 -0.60
N GLU A 185 -8.27 -0.39 -1.47
CA GLU A 185 -8.19 -0.61 -2.90
C GLU A 185 -8.20 0.71 -3.67
N VAL A 186 -7.35 0.77 -4.68
CA VAL A 186 -7.27 1.85 -5.66
C VAL A 186 -7.29 1.21 -7.04
N ASP A 187 -8.03 1.76 -7.99
CA ASP A 187 -8.03 1.23 -9.36
C ASP A 187 -6.81 1.71 -10.18
N ASP A 188 -6.67 1.16 -11.39
CA ASP A 188 -5.56 1.47 -12.30
C ASP A 188 -5.48 2.96 -12.70
N GLN A 189 -6.54 3.72 -12.44
CA GLN A 189 -6.60 5.18 -12.69
C GLN A 189 -6.34 6.00 -11.42
N GLY A 190 -5.95 5.36 -10.32
CA GLY A 190 -5.70 6.03 -9.04
C GLY A 190 -6.96 6.47 -8.29
N ARG A 191 -8.15 5.91 -8.65
CA ARG A 191 -9.40 6.22 -7.96
C ARG A 191 -9.62 5.24 -6.81
N LEU A 192 -10.00 5.79 -5.67
CA LEU A 192 -10.35 5.01 -4.48
C LEU A 192 -11.55 4.08 -4.77
N ARG A 193 -11.46 2.82 -4.37
CA ARG A 193 -12.51 1.80 -4.53
C ARG A 193 -13.08 1.32 -3.22
N THR A 194 -12.21 0.99 -2.27
CA THR A 194 -12.61 0.48 -0.96
C THR A 194 -11.74 1.12 0.11
N ILE A 195 -12.37 1.55 1.19
CA ILE A 195 -11.71 2.20 2.31
C ILE A 195 -12.11 1.47 3.59
N GLY A 196 -11.13 1.05 4.36
CA GLY A 196 -11.34 0.52 5.70
C GLY A 196 -11.54 1.64 6.72
N LEU A 197 -12.39 1.42 7.70
CA LEU A 197 -12.56 2.27 8.85
C LEU A 197 -12.12 1.50 10.10
N LYS A 198 -11.06 1.98 10.72
CA LYS A 198 -10.47 1.38 11.91
C LYS A 198 -10.70 2.26 13.13
N GLN A 199 -11.16 1.65 14.20
CA GLN A 199 -11.18 2.30 15.51
C GLN A 199 -9.79 2.19 16.14
N LEU A 200 -9.22 3.31 16.53
CA LEU A 200 -7.98 3.34 17.31
C LEU A 200 -8.33 3.01 18.76
N GLU A 201 -7.62 2.05 19.34
CA GLU A 201 -7.70 1.79 20.75
C GLU A 201 -7.22 3.04 21.50
N GLY A 202 -8.07 3.62 22.35
CA GLY A 202 -7.66 4.72 23.21
C GLY A 202 -6.50 4.27 24.11
N PRO A 203 -5.70 5.20 24.64
CA PRO A 203 -4.64 4.84 25.58
C PRO A 203 -5.26 3.99 26.69
N ALA A 204 -4.67 2.81 26.90
CA ALA A 204 -5.10 1.92 27.97
C ALA A 204 -5.15 2.74 29.26
N VAL A 205 -6.35 2.89 29.81
CA VAL A 205 -6.52 3.52 31.13
C VAL A 205 -5.85 2.58 32.13
N ALA A 206 -4.69 2.99 32.59
CA ALA A 206 -3.92 2.29 33.62
C ALA A 206 -4.60 2.41 34.97
#